data_a42fba9e6f046ccf8ff2e1bedac40485
#
_entry.id   a42fba9e6f046ccf8ff2e1bedac40485
#
_cell.length_a   1.000
_cell.length_b   1.000
_cell.length_c   1.000
_cell.angle_alpha   90.00
_cell.angle_beta   90.00
_cell.angle_gamma   90.00
#
_symmetry.space_group_name_H-M   'P 1'
#
loop_
_entity.id
_entity.type
_entity.pdbx_description
1 polymer ?
#
loop_
_entity_poly.entity_id
_entity_poly.type
_entity_poly.pdbx_seq_one_letter_code
_entity_poly.pdbx_strand_id
1 'polypeptide(L)'
;MIENKVDNKSKIITYNISEIVPYINWAYFFYAWSMNGKAKDAQLELRSEAEKLLVDMEGRYHTRAVFALCEANSEGDDIIINGTRVPMLRPQKVIPGKPYLCLADFIRPASSGIKDTIGLFATSVDAAFTSNNEGDPYQRMLSQTL
;
A
#
# COMPACT_ATOMS: atom_id res chain seq x y z
N MET A 1 20.89 -20.05 -16.28
CA MET A 1 19.56 -20.25 -15.64
C MET A 1 19.71 -19.85 -14.18
N ILE A 2 19.17 -18.71 -13.77
CA ILE A 2 19.16 -18.31 -12.36
C ILE A 2 17.93 -19.00 -11.77
N GLU A 3 18.13 -20.07 -11.00
CA GLU A 3 17.08 -20.61 -10.15
C GLU A 3 16.74 -19.56 -9.08
N ASN A 4 15.69 -18.79 -9.31
CA ASN A 4 15.09 -17.98 -8.28
C ASN A 4 14.42 -18.90 -7.27
N LYS A 5 15.18 -19.31 -6.26
CA LYS A 5 14.63 -19.96 -5.06
C LYS A 5 13.80 -18.90 -4.36
N VAL A 6 12.48 -18.97 -4.50
CA VAL A 6 11.53 -18.13 -3.75
C VAL A 6 11.72 -18.47 -2.27
N ASP A 7 12.40 -17.58 -1.54
CA ASP A 7 12.60 -17.76 -0.11
C ASP A 7 11.28 -17.39 0.59
N ASN A 8 10.59 -18.40 1.11
CA ASN A 8 9.27 -18.31 1.75
C ASN A 8 9.32 -17.60 3.13
N LYS A 9 10.39 -16.87 3.42
CA LYS A 9 10.55 -16.10 4.65
C LYS A 9 10.01 -14.69 4.48
N SER A 10 8.93 -14.38 5.16
CA SER A 10 8.50 -12.99 5.32
C SER A 10 9.59 -12.20 6.05
N LYS A 11 9.94 -11.02 5.53
CA LYS A 11 10.88 -10.11 6.16
C LYS A 11 10.12 -8.92 6.71
N ILE A 12 10.23 -8.69 8.02
CA ILE A 12 9.73 -7.47 8.66
C ILE A 12 10.84 -6.43 8.61
N ILE A 13 10.54 -5.26 8.07
CA ILE A 13 11.45 -4.13 7.99
C ILE A 13 10.79 -2.98 8.77
N THR A 14 11.58 -2.34 9.62
CA THR A 14 11.16 -1.14 10.36
C THR A 14 11.89 0.06 9.75
N TYR A 15 11.16 1.14 9.50
CA TYR A 15 11.68 2.37 8.96
C TYR A 15 11.41 3.52 9.92
N ASN A 16 12.36 4.44 10.02
CA ASN A 16 12.16 5.76 10.61
C ASN A 16 11.29 6.63 9.68
N ILE A 17 10.67 7.65 10.22
CA ILE A 17 9.84 8.56 9.42
C ILE A 17 10.67 9.24 8.31
N SER A 18 11.86 9.72 8.62
CA SER A 18 12.77 10.35 7.66
C SER A 18 13.12 9.48 6.45
N GLU A 19 13.13 8.15 6.62
CA GLU A 19 13.44 7.22 5.53
C GLU A 19 12.29 7.10 4.53
N ILE A 20 11.04 7.34 4.95
CA ILE A 20 9.85 7.22 4.09
C ILE A 20 9.40 8.56 3.50
N VAL A 21 9.75 9.70 4.12
CA VAL A 21 9.37 11.05 3.65
C VAL A 21 9.64 11.29 2.16
N PRO A 22 10.78 10.88 1.58
CA PRO A 22 11.07 11.06 0.15
C PRO A 22 10.09 10.33 -0.79
N TYR A 23 9.35 9.33 -0.27
CA TYR A 23 8.43 8.50 -1.04
C TYR A 23 6.96 8.91 -0.88
N ILE A 24 6.67 9.95 -0.08
CA ILE A 24 5.31 10.45 0.09
C ILE A 24 4.78 10.95 -1.25
N ASN A 25 3.63 10.43 -1.66
CA ASN A 25 2.94 10.90 -2.86
C ASN A 25 2.07 12.12 -2.52
N TRP A 26 2.65 13.32 -2.61
CA TRP A 26 1.98 14.59 -2.32
C TRP A 26 0.73 14.84 -3.17
N ALA A 27 0.62 14.26 -4.35
CA ALA A 27 -0.59 14.40 -5.16
C ALA A 27 -1.79 13.71 -4.50
N TYR A 28 -1.62 12.51 -3.93
CA TYR A 28 -2.66 11.83 -3.15
C TYR A 28 -2.99 12.57 -1.86
N PHE A 29 -1.98 13.10 -1.17
CA PHE A 29 -2.19 13.92 0.02
C PHE A 29 -3.07 15.14 -0.30
N PHE A 30 -2.74 15.91 -1.34
CA PHE A 30 -3.56 17.05 -1.77
C PHE A 30 -4.95 16.64 -2.24
N TYR A 31 -5.09 15.46 -2.84
CA TYR A 31 -6.41 14.94 -3.21
C TYR A 31 -7.28 14.66 -1.97
N ALA A 32 -6.73 14.00 -0.95
CA ALA A 32 -7.43 13.71 0.31
C ALA A 32 -7.91 14.99 1.01
N TRP A 33 -7.14 16.08 0.90
CA TRP A 33 -7.47 17.40 1.45
C TRP A 33 -8.32 18.27 0.52
N SER A 34 -8.84 17.73 -0.58
CA SER A 34 -9.61 18.50 -1.58
C SER A 34 -8.89 19.75 -2.09
N MET A 35 -7.55 19.69 -2.15
CA MET A 35 -6.68 20.79 -2.58
C MET A 35 -6.38 20.78 -4.08
N ASN A 36 -6.94 19.82 -4.83
CA ASN A 36 -6.79 19.77 -6.28
C ASN A 36 -7.45 20.99 -6.93
N GLY A 37 -6.69 21.70 -7.76
CA GLY A 37 -7.14 22.93 -8.42
C GLY A 37 -7.19 24.17 -7.52
N LYS A 38 -6.75 24.10 -6.26
CA LYS A 38 -6.58 25.24 -5.37
C LYS A 38 -5.29 26.00 -5.67
N ALA A 39 -5.19 27.22 -5.14
CA ALA A 39 -4.01 28.06 -5.29
C ALA A 39 -2.75 27.34 -4.79
N LYS A 40 -1.64 27.53 -5.50
CA LYS A 40 -0.37 26.88 -5.16
C LYS A 40 0.12 27.26 -3.76
N ASP A 41 -0.11 28.50 -3.34
CA ASP A 41 0.30 28.98 -2.02
C ASP A 41 -0.40 28.19 -0.89
N ALA A 42 -1.70 27.92 -1.02
CA ALA A 42 -2.45 27.11 -0.05
C ALA A 42 -1.97 25.64 -0.02
N GLN A 43 -1.57 25.09 -1.17
CA GLN A 43 -0.98 23.74 -1.19
C GLN A 43 0.40 23.72 -0.51
N LEU A 44 1.21 24.76 -0.72
CA LEU A 44 2.53 24.87 -0.08
C LEU A 44 2.42 25.07 1.42
N GLU A 45 1.44 25.85 1.90
CA GLU A 45 1.18 26.03 3.32
C GLU A 45 0.81 24.70 3.99
N LEU A 46 -0.19 23.98 3.45
CA LEU A 46 -0.60 22.67 3.95
C LEU A 46 0.55 21.67 3.95
N ARG A 47 1.36 21.65 2.89
CA ARG A 47 2.54 20.81 2.81
C ARG A 47 3.56 21.15 3.89
N SER A 48 3.81 22.43 4.12
CA SER A 48 4.75 22.86 5.18
C SER A 48 4.30 22.41 6.57
N GLU A 49 2.99 22.43 6.84
CA GLU A 49 2.44 21.92 8.10
C GLU A 49 2.62 20.41 8.22
N ALA A 50 2.35 19.66 7.14
CA ALA A 50 2.56 18.23 7.10
C ALA A 50 4.04 17.86 7.30
N GLU A 51 4.97 18.58 6.67
CA GLU A 51 6.41 18.38 6.84
C GLU A 51 6.88 18.65 8.27
N LYS A 52 6.31 19.67 8.95
CA LYS A 52 6.59 19.91 10.39
C LYS A 52 6.11 18.75 11.26
N LEU A 53 4.90 18.24 10.99
CA LEU A 53 4.38 17.08 11.71
C LEU A 53 5.29 15.86 11.52
N LEU A 54 5.75 15.59 10.31
CA LEU A 54 6.67 14.48 10.03
C LEU A 54 7.98 14.60 10.81
N VAL A 55 8.51 15.82 10.96
CA VAL A 55 9.69 16.08 11.80
C VAL A 55 9.39 15.79 13.28
N ASP A 56 8.23 16.19 13.79
CA ASP A 56 7.82 15.92 15.17
C ASP A 56 7.59 14.44 15.46
N MET A 57 7.27 13.67 14.42
CA MET A 57 7.10 12.22 14.50
C MET A 57 8.43 11.46 14.55
N GLU A 58 9.49 12.04 14.04
CA GLU A 58 10.82 11.38 13.98
C GLU A 58 11.30 10.96 15.37
N GLY A 59 11.74 9.71 15.48
CA GLY A 59 12.20 9.13 16.73
C GLY A 59 11.10 8.76 17.75
N ARG A 60 9.85 9.16 17.51
CA ARG A 60 8.71 8.77 18.35
C ARG A 60 7.92 7.62 17.75
N TYR A 61 7.81 7.59 16.43
CA TYR A 61 7.01 6.62 15.68
C TYR A 61 7.84 5.95 14.61
N HIS A 62 7.46 4.72 14.30
CA HIS A 62 8.08 3.93 13.25
C HIS A 62 7.00 3.38 12.34
N THR A 63 7.39 3.15 11.09
CA THR A 63 6.58 2.38 10.15
C THR A 63 7.16 0.99 10.00
N ARG A 64 6.31 0.01 9.79
CA ARG A 64 6.74 -1.36 9.56
C ARG A 64 6.16 -1.85 8.25
N ALA A 65 6.97 -2.59 7.53
CA ALA A 65 6.53 -3.31 6.35
C ALA A 65 6.89 -4.79 6.50
N VAL A 66 5.99 -5.65 6.07
CA VAL A 66 6.28 -7.06 5.84
C VAL A 66 6.13 -7.35 4.36
N PHE A 67 7.07 -8.08 3.80
CA PHE A 67 7.08 -8.46 2.41
C PHE A 67 7.40 -9.94 2.26
N ALA A 68 6.71 -10.60 1.34
CA ALA A 68 6.96 -11.99 0.99
C ALA A 68 6.80 -12.21 -0.52
N LEU A 69 7.67 -13.01 -1.10
CA LEU A 69 7.48 -13.61 -2.43
C LEU A 69 6.92 -15.01 -2.26
N CYS A 70 5.76 -15.26 -2.84
CA CYS A 70 5.03 -16.50 -2.67
C CYS A 70 4.83 -17.18 -4.02
N GLU A 71 4.91 -18.51 -4.03
CA GLU A 71 4.52 -19.32 -5.18
C GLU A 71 3.01 -19.20 -5.40
N ALA A 72 2.59 -18.96 -6.65
CA ALA A 72 1.19 -18.76 -6.97
C ALA A 72 0.82 -19.35 -8.33
N ASN A 73 -0.44 -19.73 -8.48
CA ASN A 73 -1.08 -20.03 -9.77
C ASN A 73 -2.57 -19.63 -9.68
N SER A 74 -3.19 -19.32 -10.82
CA SER A 74 -4.63 -19.06 -10.85
C SER A 74 -5.45 -20.30 -11.16
N GLU A 75 -6.65 -20.40 -10.57
CA GLU A 75 -7.69 -21.40 -10.86
C GLU A 75 -9.04 -20.70 -10.97
N GLY A 76 -9.51 -20.47 -12.19
CA GLY A 76 -10.68 -19.63 -12.41
C GLY A 76 -10.44 -18.21 -11.93
N ASP A 77 -11.31 -17.72 -11.04
CA ASP A 77 -11.20 -16.37 -10.44
C ASP A 77 -10.39 -16.35 -9.14
N ASP A 78 -9.80 -17.48 -8.74
CA ASP A 78 -9.03 -17.59 -7.52
C ASP A 78 -7.54 -17.62 -7.80
N ILE A 79 -6.73 -17.15 -6.83
CA ILE A 79 -5.27 -17.33 -6.80
C ILE A 79 -4.94 -18.32 -5.70
N ILE A 80 -4.19 -19.37 -6.04
CA ILE A 80 -3.63 -20.32 -5.07
C ILE A 80 -2.25 -19.84 -4.67
N ILE A 81 -2.09 -19.38 -3.43
CA ILE A 81 -0.84 -18.83 -2.91
C ILE A 81 -0.29 -19.78 -1.85
N ASN A 82 0.85 -20.42 -2.11
CA ASN A 82 1.44 -21.44 -1.23
C ASN A 82 0.41 -22.50 -0.78
N GLY A 83 -0.49 -22.91 -1.69
CA GLY A 83 -1.56 -23.88 -1.41
C GLY A 83 -2.83 -23.30 -0.76
N THR A 84 -2.84 -22.04 -0.38
CA THR A 84 -4.03 -21.35 0.15
C THR A 84 -4.82 -20.71 -0.98
N ARG A 85 -6.12 -21.01 -1.07
CA ARG A 85 -7.04 -20.42 -2.06
C ARG A 85 -7.49 -19.03 -1.61
N VAL A 86 -7.27 -18.02 -2.46
CA VAL A 86 -7.64 -16.63 -2.24
C VAL A 86 -8.55 -16.17 -3.37
N PRO A 87 -9.87 -15.97 -3.11
CA PRO A 87 -10.81 -15.55 -4.14
C PRO A 87 -10.55 -14.10 -4.55
N MET A 88 -10.57 -13.85 -5.87
CA MET A 88 -10.39 -12.53 -6.45
C MET A 88 -11.72 -12.01 -6.98
N LEU A 89 -12.07 -10.78 -6.62
CA LEU A 89 -13.32 -10.17 -7.05
C LEU A 89 -13.16 -9.55 -8.44
N ARG A 90 -14.03 -9.93 -9.37
CA ARG A 90 -14.19 -9.22 -10.65
C ARG A 90 -15.03 -7.96 -10.47
N PRO A 91 -14.87 -6.92 -11.34
CA PRO A 91 -15.74 -5.76 -11.33
C PRO A 91 -17.21 -6.17 -11.36
N GLN A 92 -18.04 -5.60 -10.50
CA GLN A 92 -19.47 -5.94 -10.44
C GLN A 92 -20.26 -5.28 -11.58
N LYS A 93 -19.70 -4.25 -12.22
CA LYS A 93 -20.32 -3.54 -13.35
C LYS A 93 -19.51 -3.78 -14.61
N VAL A 94 -20.12 -4.45 -15.57
CA VAL A 94 -19.53 -4.64 -16.91
C VAL A 94 -19.66 -3.34 -17.70
N ILE A 95 -18.55 -2.85 -18.24
CA ILE A 95 -18.53 -1.69 -19.14
C ILE A 95 -18.30 -2.21 -20.56
N PRO A 96 -19.23 -2.01 -21.50
CA PRO A 96 -19.07 -2.46 -22.87
C PRO A 96 -17.74 -1.99 -23.48
N GLY A 97 -17.01 -2.91 -24.14
CA GLY A 97 -15.73 -2.62 -24.77
C GLY A 97 -14.53 -2.51 -23.83
N LYS A 98 -14.69 -2.68 -22.50
CA LYS A 98 -13.58 -2.78 -21.55
C LYS A 98 -13.34 -4.20 -21.09
N PRO A 99 -12.07 -4.60 -20.82
CA PRO A 99 -11.78 -5.91 -20.25
C PRO A 99 -12.44 -6.09 -18.89
N TYR A 100 -12.97 -7.30 -18.67
CA TYR A 100 -13.61 -7.71 -17.41
C TYR A 100 -12.63 -8.58 -16.60
N LEU A 101 -11.56 -7.94 -16.11
CA LEU A 101 -10.42 -8.62 -15.48
C LEU A 101 -10.44 -8.55 -13.96
N CYS A 102 -9.92 -9.61 -13.32
CA CYS A 102 -9.55 -9.62 -11.91
C CYS A 102 -8.05 -9.94 -11.76
N LEU A 103 -7.53 -9.94 -10.54
CA LEU A 103 -6.10 -10.21 -10.31
C LEU A 103 -5.66 -11.61 -10.76
N ALA A 104 -6.59 -12.60 -10.72
CA ALA A 104 -6.27 -13.96 -11.15
C ALA A 104 -5.89 -14.05 -12.65
N ASP A 105 -6.39 -13.13 -13.49
CA ASP A 105 -6.08 -13.12 -14.92
C ASP A 105 -4.62 -12.75 -15.23
N PHE A 106 -3.92 -12.15 -14.27
CA PHE A 106 -2.51 -11.76 -14.38
C PHE A 106 -1.55 -12.79 -13.81
N ILE A 107 -2.08 -13.86 -13.19
CA ILE A 107 -1.28 -14.95 -12.63
C ILE A 107 -1.41 -16.17 -13.55
N ARG A 108 -0.30 -16.85 -13.77
CA ARG A 108 -0.25 -18.03 -14.64
C ARG A 108 -1.21 -19.12 -14.15
N PRO A 109 -2.05 -19.70 -15.03
CA PRO A 109 -3.00 -20.73 -14.62
C PRO A 109 -2.29 -22.02 -14.18
N ALA A 110 -2.85 -22.69 -13.18
CA ALA A 110 -2.34 -23.98 -12.67
C ALA A 110 -2.31 -25.06 -13.76
N SER A 111 -3.23 -25.00 -14.71
CA SER A 111 -3.27 -25.93 -15.87
C SER A 111 -2.04 -25.84 -16.78
N SER A 112 -1.24 -24.78 -16.70
CA SER A 112 0.02 -24.67 -17.44
C SER A 112 1.13 -25.59 -16.93
N GLY A 113 1.00 -26.12 -15.71
CA GLY A 113 2.06 -26.90 -15.04
C GLY A 113 3.29 -26.08 -14.61
N ILE A 114 3.29 -24.76 -14.84
CA ILE A 114 4.42 -23.88 -14.53
C ILE A 114 4.04 -22.99 -13.35
N LYS A 115 4.91 -22.94 -12.35
CA LYS A 115 4.75 -22.06 -11.17
C LYS A 115 4.98 -20.60 -11.54
N ASP A 116 4.18 -19.74 -10.94
CA ASP A 116 4.34 -18.29 -11.00
C ASP A 116 4.66 -17.73 -9.60
N THR A 117 4.93 -16.45 -9.48
CA THR A 117 5.28 -15.81 -8.21
C THR A 117 4.48 -14.55 -8.02
N ILE A 118 3.93 -14.38 -6.81
CA ILE A 118 3.25 -13.17 -6.38
C ILE A 118 4.00 -12.53 -5.22
N GLY A 119 4.15 -11.19 -5.26
CA GLY A 119 4.62 -10.39 -4.14
C GLY A 119 3.46 -9.98 -3.23
N LEU A 120 3.57 -10.28 -1.94
CA LEU A 120 2.64 -9.83 -0.92
C LEU A 120 3.34 -8.84 -0.01
N PHE A 121 2.64 -7.78 0.41
CA PHE A 121 3.14 -6.87 1.41
C PHE A 121 2.02 -6.38 2.32
N ALA A 122 2.40 -6.02 3.54
CA ALA A 122 1.54 -5.28 4.47
C ALA A 122 2.37 -4.21 5.17
N THR A 123 1.76 -3.07 5.43
CA THR A 123 2.40 -1.94 6.11
C THR A 123 1.58 -1.52 7.33
N SER A 124 2.26 -0.97 8.32
CA SER A 124 1.62 -0.40 9.50
C SER A 124 2.42 0.79 10.01
N VAL A 125 1.72 1.72 10.65
CA VAL A 125 2.31 2.80 11.45
C VAL A 125 2.04 2.49 12.92
N ASP A 126 2.89 2.93 13.84
CA ASP A 126 2.69 2.70 15.27
C ASP A 126 1.33 3.25 15.73
N ALA A 127 0.52 2.37 16.36
CA ALA A 127 -0.87 2.68 16.73
C ALA A 127 -1.02 3.85 17.74
N ALA A 128 0.00 4.13 18.55
CA ALA A 128 0.01 5.24 19.48
C ALA A 128 -0.11 6.62 18.80
N PHE A 129 0.16 6.68 17.48
CA PHE A 129 0.04 7.90 16.70
C PHE A 129 -1.41 8.40 16.59
N THR A 130 -2.38 7.52 16.44
CA THR A 130 -3.79 7.89 16.28
C THR A 130 -4.47 8.30 17.59
N SER A 131 -3.95 7.87 18.76
CA SER A 131 -4.58 8.10 20.05
C SER A 131 -4.24 9.45 20.69
N ASN A 132 -3.11 10.06 20.33
CA ASN A 132 -2.66 11.30 20.97
C ASN A 132 -3.27 12.58 20.39
N ASN A 133 -4.03 12.49 19.29
CA ASN A 133 -4.64 13.64 18.59
C ASN A 133 -6.18 13.64 18.65
N GLU A 134 -6.77 13.05 19.71
CA GLU A 134 -8.25 12.93 19.82
C GLU A 134 -8.98 14.27 19.95
N GLY A 135 -8.30 15.35 20.32
CA GLY A 135 -8.91 16.66 20.59
C GLY A 135 -9.04 17.58 19.39
N ASP A 136 -8.26 17.40 18.32
CA ASP A 136 -8.27 18.30 17.16
C ASP A 136 -8.56 17.52 15.86
N PRO A 137 -9.75 17.73 15.24
CA PRO A 137 -10.12 17.07 13.99
C PRO A 137 -9.13 17.33 12.84
N TYR A 138 -8.53 18.53 12.80
CA TYR A 138 -7.56 18.90 11.77
C TYR A 138 -6.27 18.11 11.91
N GLN A 139 -5.70 18.07 13.13
CA GLN A 139 -4.49 17.30 13.42
C GLN A 139 -4.71 15.79 13.21
N ARG A 140 -5.89 15.28 13.55
CA ARG A 140 -6.27 13.90 13.28
C ARG A 140 -6.27 13.62 11.77
N MET A 141 -6.91 14.45 10.97
CA MET A 141 -6.97 14.29 9.52
C MET A 141 -5.56 14.36 8.91
N LEU A 142 -4.73 15.31 9.36
CA LEU A 142 -3.35 15.46 8.90
C LEU A 142 -2.54 14.18 9.16
N SER A 143 -2.66 13.64 10.37
CA SER A 143 -1.94 12.42 10.76
C SER A 143 -2.43 11.14 10.05
N GLN A 144 -3.68 11.11 9.61
CA GLN A 144 -4.25 9.95 8.90
C GLN A 144 -3.99 9.97 7.39
N THR A 145 -3.55 11.08 6.84
CA THR A 145 -3.34 11.26 5.39
C THR A 145 -1.86 11.27 4.99
N LEU A 146 -0.96 11.30 5.95
CA LEU A 146 0.48 11.14 5.77
C LEU A 146 0.91 9.68 5.90
#